data_bef36d1bc1ade5054cdf068cceb9274d
#
_entry.id   bef36d1bc1ade5054cdf068cceb9274d
#
_cell.length_a   1.000
_cell.length_b   1.000
_cell.length_c   1.000
_cell.angle_alpha   90.00
_cell.angle_beta   90.00
_cell.angle_gamma   90.00
#
_symmetry.space_group_name_H-M   'P 1'
#
loop_
_entity.id
_entity.type
_entity.pdbx_description
1 polymer ?
#
loop_
_entity_poly.entity_id
_entity_poly.type
_entity_poly.pdbx_seq_one_letter_code
_entity_poly.pdbx_strand_id
1 'polypeptide(L)' 'MNITFKQTIIKGILKRRFAEENIKSDVVPDVGDYVKIGNIEGNVEHRSIDYNSNYITVWVSPRDARNIN' A
#
# COMPACT_ATOMS: atom_id res chain seq x y z
N MET A 1 13.27 8.73 -4.90
CA MET A 1 13.18 7.43 -4.21
C MET A 1 12.18 6.53 -4.88
N ASN A 2 12.47 5.24 -4.92
CA ASN A 2 11.52 4.24 -5.43
C ASN A 2 10.65 3.77 -4.28
N ILE A 3 9.34 3.87 -4.45
CA ILE A 3 8.38 3.50 -3.41
C ILE A 3 7.45 2.44 -3.97
N THR A 4 7.29 1.34 -3.24
CA THR A 4 6.32 0.29 -3.53
C THR A 4 5.23 0.32 -2.46
N PHE A 5 3.99 0.48 -2.89
CA PHE A 5 2.82 0.38 -2.01
C PHE A 5 2.23 -1.02 -2.14
N LYS A 6 1.92 -1.62 -1.01
CA LYS A 6 1.32 -2.96 -0.95
C LYS A 6 0.06 -2.93 -0.11
N GLN A 7 -0.98 -3.61 -0.57
CA GLN A 7 -2.25 -3.70 0.15
C GLN A 7 -2.90 -5.05 -0.11
N THR A 8 -3.45 -5.64 0.94
CA THR A 8 -4.31 -6.81 0.81
C THR A 8 -5.74 -6.34 0.56
N ILE A 9 -6.36 -6.88 -0.47
CA ILE A 9 -7.76 -6.60 -0.79
C ILE A 9 -8.56 -7.86 -0.54
N ILE A 10 -9.55 -7.76 0.35
CA ILE A 10 -10.40 -8.89 0.74
C ILE A 10 -11.58 -8.93 -0.23
N LYS A 11 -11.68 -9.99 -1.03
CA LYS A 11 -12.72 -10.15 -2.05
C LYS A 11 -13.86 -11.07 -1.63
N GLY A 12 -13.66 -11.88 -0.60
CA GLY A 12 -14.64 -12.84 -0.10
C GLY A 12 -14.10 -13.54 1.13
N ILE A 13 -14.83 -14.52 1.65
CA ILE A 13 -14.46 -15.19 2.90
C ILE A 13 -13.07 -15.79 2.85
N LEU A 14 -12.72 -16.43 1.72
CA LEU A 14 -11.42 -17.07 1.53
C LEU A 14 -10.64 -16.47 0.35
N LYS A 15 -11.12 -15.37 -0.22
CA LYS A 15 -10.49 -14.77 -1.40
C LYS A 15 -9.78 -13.48 -1.01
N ARG A 16 -8.49 -13.44 -1.27
CA ARG A 16 -7.66 -12.26 -1.06
C ARG A 16 -6.88 -11.96 -2.32
N ARG A 17 -6.71 -10.69 -2.59
CA ARG A 17 -5.87 -10.21 -3.67
C ARG A 17 -4.82 -9.29 -3.08
N PHE A 18 -3.60 -9.37 -3.61
CA PHE A 18 -2.53 -8.45 -3.24
C PHE A 18 -2.37 -7.41 -4.33
N ALA A 19 -2.54 -6.15 -3.96
CA ALA A 19 -2.30 -5.04 -4.85
C ALA A 19 -0.92 -4.47 -4.60
N GLU A 20 -0.25 -4.07 -5.67
CA GLU A 20 1.07 -3.46 -5.60
C GLU A 20 1.14 -2.32 -6.60
N GLU A 21 1.66 -1.18 -6.16
CA GLU A 21 1.88 -0.01 -7.00
C GLU A 21 3.28 0.54 -6.75
N ASN A 22 3.97 0.92 -7.82
CA ASN A 22 5.34 1.43 -7.76
C ASN A 22 5.40 2.84 -8.32
N ILE A 23 6.05 3.74 -7.58
CA ILE A 23 6.27 5.11 -8.04
C ILE A 23 7.67 5.58 -7.69
N LYS A 24 8.08 6.66 -8.34
CA LYS A 24 9.24 7.45 -7.94
C LYS A 24 8.73 8.74 -7.36
N SER A 25 9.14 9.05 -6.14
CA SER A 25 8.68 10.25 -5.45
C SER A 25 9.68 10.67 -4.39
N ASP A 26 9.78 11.97 -4.16
CA ASP A 26 10.54 12.51 -3.04
C ASP A 26 9.65 12.67 -1.81
N VAL A 27 8.33 12.50 -1.98
CA VAL A 27 7.38 12.55 -0.88
C VAL A 27 7.14 11.14 -0.40
N VAL A 28 7.43 10.89 0.87
CA VAL A 28 7.27 9.58 1.51
C VAL A 28 6.18 9.71 2.56
N PRO A 29 5.13 8.87 2.51
CA PRO A 29 4.07 8.95 3.52
C PRO A 29 4.56 8.43 4.87
N ASP A 30 4.02 9.00 5.94
CA ASP A 30 4.25 8.51 7.30
C ASP A 30 3.18 7.49 7.69
N VAL A 31 3.47 6.70 8.71
CA VAL A 31 2.48 5.81 9.31
C VAL A 31 1.30 6.65 9.80
N GLY A 32 0.10 6.22 9.43
CA GLY A 32 -1.14 6.93 9.74
C GLY A 32 -1.65 7.82 8.61
N ASP A 33 -0.79 8.18 7.65
CA ASP A 33 -1.24 8.98 6.52
C ASP A 33 -2.22 8.19 5.65
N TYR A 34 -3.18 8.89 5.07
CA TYR A 34 -4.08 8.31 4.09
C TYR A 34 -3.48 8.47 2.70
N VAL A 35 -3.38 7.38 1.95
CA VAL A 35 -2.82 7.37 0.61
C VAL A 35 -3.82 6.82 -0.40
N LYS A 36 -3.71 7.31 -1.61
CA LYS A 36 -4.50 6.82 -2.73
C LYS A 36 -3.59 6.78 -3.96
N ILE A 37 -3.36 5.58 -4.46
CA ILE A 37 -2.51 5.36 -5.62
C ILE A 37 -2.99 4.12 -6.39
N GLY A 38 -3.35 4.32 -7.67
CA GLY A 38 -3.88 3.23 -8.47
C GLY A 38 -5.08 2.57 -7.80
N ASN A 39 -4.99 1.27 -7.57
CA ASN A 39 -6.04 0.51 -6.90
C ASN A 39 -5.87 0.45 -5.39
N ILE A 40 -4.83 1.07 -4.85
CA ILE A 40 -4.54 1.08 -3.42
C ILE A 40 -5.10 2.35 -2.79
N GLU A 41 -5.80 2.16 -1.68
CA GLU A 41 -6.38 3.28 -0.93
C GLU A 41 -6.53 2.89 0.53
N GLY A 42 -6.05 3.73 1.43
CA GLY A 42 -6.18 3.50 2.86
C GLY A 42 -5.08 4.17 3.66
N ASN A 43 -5.02 3.84 4.94
CA ASN A 43 -4.03 4.38 5.85
C ASN A 43 -2.75 3.54 5.83
N VAL A 44 -1.62 4.22 5.91
CA VAL A 44 -0.32 3.56 6.01
C VAL A 44 -0.18 2.93 7.40
N GLU A 45 0.03 1.63 7.45
CA GLU A 45 0.23 0.89 8.70
C GLU A 45 1.70 0.73 9.05
N HIS A 46 2.54 0.53 8.03
CA HIS A 46 3.93 0.18 8.22
C HIS A 46 4.74 0.62 7.00
N ARG A 47 6.00 0.97 7.23
CA ARG A 47 6.93 1.25 6.13
C ARG A 47 8.30 0.72 6.45
N SER A 48 9.03 0.33 5.41
CA SER A 48 10.40 -0.14 5.50
C SER A 48 11.26 0.68 4.55
N ILE A 49 12.38 1.18 5.02
CA ILE A 49 13.28 2.00 4.22
C ILE A 49 14.60 1.25 4.08
N ASP A 50 14.99 0.96 2.86
CA ASP A 50 16.29 0.38 2.55
C ASP A 50 17.19 1.48 1.97
N TYR A 51 18.11 1.97 2.79
CA TYR A 51 18.99 3.04 2.39
C TYR A 51 20.07 2.58 1.40
N ASN A 52 20.38 1.28 1.39
CA ASN A 52 21.39 0.74 0.46
C ASN A 52 20.87 0.74 -0.97
N SER A 53 19.62 0.38 -1.16
CA SER A 53 18.99 0.31 -2.49
C SER A 53 18.19 1.56 -2.84
N ASN A 54 18.06 2.50 -1.91
CA ASN A 54 17.23 3.70 -2.08
C ASN A 54 15.78 3.35 -2.39
N TYR A 55 15.22 2.43 -1.59
CA TYR A 55 13.92 1.82 -1.84
C TYR A 55 13.08 1.85 -0.58
N ILE A 56 11.80 2.17 -0.73
CA ILE A 56 10.85 2.20 0.38
C ILE A 56 9.68 1.28 0.05
N THR A 57 9.28 0.47 1.01
CA THR A 57 8.06 -0.33 0.93
C THR A 57 7.06 0.22 1.94
N VAL A 58 5.84 0.48 1.48
CA VAL A 58 4.76 1.02 2.28
C VAL A 58 3.61 0.03 2.30
N TRP A 59 3.23 -0.43 3.49
CA TRP A 59 2.09 -1.32 3.67
C TRP A 59 0.88 -0.49 4.08
N VAL A 60 -0.19 -0.62 3.29
CA VAL A 60 -1.45 0.08 3.49
C VAL A 60 -2.44 -0.87 4.14
N SER A 61 -3.28 -0.37 5.03
CA SER A 61 -4.30 -1.17 5.72
C SER A 61 -5.10 -2.01 4.73
N PRO A 62 -5.43 -3.26 5.07
CA PRO A 62 -6.24 -4.09 4.20
C PRO A 62 -7.57 -3.41 3.84
N ARG A 63 -7.98 -3.57 2.60
CA ARG A 63 -9.26 -3.03 2.12
C ARG A 63 -10.26 -4.16 1.93
N ASP A 64 -11.45 -3.99 2.51
CA ASP A 64 -12.54 -4.94 2.38
C ASP A 64 -13.40 -4.55 1.18
N ALA A 65 -13.33 -5.36 0.13
CA ALA A 65 -14.09 -5.14 -1.11
C ALA A 65 -15.30 -6.06 -1.21
N ARG A 66 -15.66 -6.79 -0.13
CA ARG A 66 -16.74 -7.79 -0.19
C ARG A 66 -18.11 -7.17 -0.39
N ASN A 67 -18.32 -5.96 0.07
CA ASN A 67 -19.61 -5.28 0.04
C ASN A 67 -19.73 -4.25 -1.08
N ILE A 68 -18.81 -4.26 -2.02
CA ILE A 68 -18.88 -3.37 -3.17
C ILE A 68 -19.74 -4.05 -4.23
N ASN A 69 -20.90 -3.48 -4.46
CA ASN A 69 -21.82 -3.95 -5.48
C ASN A 69 -21.55 -3.25 -6.82
#